data_2616d0acf264e0d26429f8b7aea6adf4
#
_entry.id   2616d0acf264e0d26429f8b7aea6adf4
#
_cell.length_a   1.000
_cell.length_b   1.000
_cell.length_c   1.000
_cell.angle_alpha   90.00
_cell.angle_beta   90.00
_cell.angle_gamma   90.00
#
_symmetry.space_group_name_H-M   'P 1'
#
loop_
_entity.id
_entity.type
_entity.pdbx_description
1 polymer ?
#
loop_
_entity_poly.entity_id
_entity_poly.type
_entity_poly.pdbx_seq_one_letter_code
_entity_poly.pdbx_strand_id
1 'polypeptide(L)'
;MQNTLVLLPLDEEYRKRIMAASQGKSDVVFCDSSWTRDEYISALQCADVLLGDPEPEDLNACQNLRWMQTTWSGVRQYVTCEVFRQGAVLCNMTGAYGPAIAEHEMAMILALCKRLPQYQNHQSRGLWKMAGFDKTLEGSTVLILGAGDIGCELA
;
A
#
# COMPACT_ATOMS: atom_id res chain seq x y z
N MET A 1 1.73 11.44 -27.31
CA MET A 1 2.32 10.39 -26.47
C MET A 1 1.66 10.51 -25.11
N GLN A 2 1.45 9.45 -24.35
CA GLN A 2 0.87 9.55 -23.00
C GLN A 2 1.92 10.09 -22.03
N ASN A 3 1.48 10.86 -21.01
CA ASN A 3 2.33 11.37 -19.96
C ASN A 3 2.08 10.59 -18.67
N THR A 4 3.08 9.88 -18.19
CA THR A 4 3.00 9.13 -16.91
C THR A 4 3.74 9.89 -15.83
N LEU A 5 3.04 10.27 -14.78
CA LEU A 5 3.62 10.87 -13.59
C LEU A 5 3.74 9.81 -12.49
N VAL A 6 4.93 9.67 -11.93
CA VAL A 6 5.23 8.73 -10.84
C VAL A 6 5.52 9.53 -9.57
N LEU A 7 4.69 9.39 -8.57
CA LEU A 7 4.79 10.07 -7.26
C LEU A 7 5.51 9.24 -6.20
N LEU A 8 5.94 8.03 -6.56
CA LEU A 8 6.54 7.09 -5.61
C LEU A 8 8.02 7.40 -5.40
N PRO A 9 8.52 7.37 -4.15
CA PRO A 9 9.93 7.52 -3.83
C PRO A 9 10.68 6.22 -4.18
N LEU A 10 10.95 6.03 -5.46
CA LEU A 10 11.58 4.82 -5.99
C LEU A 10 13.10 4.99 -6.09
N ASP A 11 13.82 3.89 -5.82
CA ASP A 11 15.23 3.79 -6.12
C ASP A 11 15.49 3.68 -7.64
N GLU A 12 16.76 3.77 -8.01
CA GLU A 12 17.18 3.80 -9.40
C GLU A 12 16.86 2.50 -10.17
N GLU A 13 16.81 1.36 -9.47
CA GLU A 13 16.47 0.09 -10.08
C GLU A 13 15.00 0.05 -10.51
N TYR A 14 14.08 0.45 -9.62
CA TYR A 14 12.65 0.50 -9.95
C TYR A 14 12.34 1.56 -10.99
N ARG A 15 13.01 2.74 -10.96
CA ARG A 15 12.89 3.75 -12.00
C ARG A 15 13.25 3.18 -13.38
N LYS A 16 14.37 2.46 -13.50
CA LYS A 16 14.77 1.79 -14.75
C LYS A 16 13.75 0.77 -15.22
N ARG A 17 13.15 0.00 -14.30
CA ARG A 17 12.11 -0.97 -14.65
C ARG A 17 10.86 -0.30 -15.21
N ILE A 18 10.42 0.81 -14.62
CA ILE A 18 9.28 1.59 -15.12
C ILE A 18 9.60 2.18 -16.48
N MET A 19 10.77 2.78 -16.66
CA MET A 19 11.22 3.31 -17.95
C MET A 19 11.28 2.22 -19.02
N ALA A 20 11.79 1.04 -18.70
CA ALA A 20 11.83 -0.09 -19.62
C ALA A 20 10.42 -0.59 -20.00
N ALA A 21 9.49 -0.61 -19.05
CA ALA A 21 8.10 -1.01 -19.31
C ALA A 21 7.35 0.02 -20.18
N SER A 22 7.67 1.30 -20.06
CA SER A 22 7.04 2.37 -20.84
C SER A 22 7.44 2.35 -22.32
N GLN A 23 8.66 1.92 -22.65
CA GLN A 23 9.28 1.74 -23.98
C GLN A 23 8.60 2.52 -25.11
N GLY A 24 8.75 3.85 -25.13
CA GLY A 24 8.23 4.71 -26.19
C GLY A 24 6.70 4.83 -26.27
N LYS A 25 5.95 4.22 -25.34
CA LYS A 25 4.49 4.37 -25.23
C LYS A 25 4.10 5.56 -24.37
N SER A 26 4.94 5.95 -23.43
CA SER A 26 4.68 7.03 -22.50
C SER A 26 5.95 7.80 -22.17
N ASP A 27 5.83 9.11 -22.02
CA ASP A 27 6.84 9.95 -21.38
C ASP A 27 6.67 9.81 -19.86
N VAL A 28 7.70 9.31 -19.19
CA VAL A 28 7.66 9.06 -17.74
C VAL A 28 8.41 10.15 -17.00
N VAL A 29 7.72 10.80 -16.09
CA VAL A 29 8.26 11.83 -15.20
C VAL A 29 8.16 11.31 -13.77
N PHE A 30 9.27 11.34 -13.03
CA PHE A 30 9.31 10.98 -11.62
C PHE A 30 9.27 12.26 -10.79
N CYS A 31 8.31 12.34 -9.88
CA CYS A 31 8.27 13.42 -8.90
C CYS A 31 9.49 13.34 -8.00
N ASP A 32 10.11 14.47 -7.76
CA ASP A 32 11.26 14.61 -6.87
C ASP A 32 10.88 15.41 -5.62
N SER A 33 11.48 15.09 -4.50
CA SER A 33 11.25 15.80 -3.22
C SER A 33 11.69 17.28 -3.25
N SER A 34 12.48 17.68 -4.24
CA SER A 34 12.89 19.06 -4.46
C SER A 34 11.86 19.91 -5.19
N TRP A 35 10.81 19.31 -5.76
CA TRP A 35 9.80 20.03 -6.51
C TRP A 35 9.05 21.03 -5.65
N THR A 36 8.85 22.21 -6.20
CA THR A 36 7.92 23.19 -5.66
C THR A 36 6.47 22.72 -5.84
N ARG A 37 5.56 23.34 -5.10
CA ARG A 37 4.13 23.05 -5.28
C ARG A 37 3.65 23.32 -6.71
N ASP A 38 4.15 24.39 -7.33
CA ASP A 38 3.75 24.77 -8.69
C ASP A 38 4.25 23.77 -9.74
N GLU A 39 5.47 23.26 -9.60
CA GLU A 39 6.00 22.19 -10.46
C GLU A 39 5.19 20.91 -10.34
N TYR A 40 4.85 20.53 -9.12
CA TYR A 40 4.01 19.37 -8.85
C TYR A 40 2.60 19.50 -9.48
N ILE A 41 1.93 20.63 -9.28
CA ILE A 41 0.61 20.89 -9.87
C ILE A 41 0.69 20.93 -11.40
N SER A 42 1.74 21.54 -11.97
CA SER A 42 1.93 21.57 -13.42
C SER A 42 2.11 20.17 -14.01
N ALA A 43 2.81 19.29 -13.31
CA ALA A 43 2.97 17.89 -13.73
C ALA A 43 1.64 17.11 -13.66
N LEU A 44 0.82 17.34 -12.62
CA LEU A 44 -0.52 16.73 -12.52
C LEU A 44 -1.45 17.18 -13.66
N GLN A 45 -1.40 18.45 -14.07
CA GLN A 45 -2.20 18.96 -15.19
C GLN A 45 -1.88 18.25 -16.50
N CYS A 46 -0.65 17.82 -16.69
CA CYS A 46 -0.18 17.15 -17.90
C CYS A 46 -0.33 15.62 -17.87
N ALA A 47 -0.64 15.03 -16.72
CA ALA A 47 -0.64 13.58 -16.54
C ALA A 47 -1.87 12.92 -17.17
N ASP A 48 -1.64 11.92 -18.04
CA ASP A 48 -2.64 10.97 -18.51
C ASP A 48 -2.71 9.73 -17.60
N VAL A 49 -1.56 9.36 -17.00
CA VAL A 49 -1.37 8.21 -16.13
C VAL A 49 -0.69 8.67 -14.85
N LEU A 50 -1.18 8.20 -13.71
CA LEU A 50 -0.63 8.53 -12.40
C LEU A 50 -0.29 7.25 -11.62
N LEU A 51 0.94 7.14 -11.14
CA LEU A 51 1.37 6.07 -10.24
C LEU A 51 1.72 6.66 -8.88
N GLY A 52 0.95 6.33 -7.85
CA GLY A 52 1.15 6.81 -6.49
C GLY A 52 -0.10 7.36 -5.84
N ASP A 53 0.09 8.06 -4.73
CA ASP A 53 -0.95 8.42 -3.78
C ASP A 53 -0.98 9.95 -3.57
N PRO A 54 -1.55 10.73 -4.53
CA PRO A 54 -1.72 12.17 -4.37
C PRO A 54 -2.77 12.47 -3.29
N GLU A 55 -2.74 13.67 -2.73
CA GLU A 55 -3.89 14.13 -1.95
C GLU A 55 -5.14 14.21 -2.85
N PRO A 56 -6.33 13.82 -2.35
CA PRO A 56 -7.56 13.82 -3.15
C PRO A 56 -7.87 15.17 -3.81
N GLU A 57 -7.56 16.27 -3.12
CA GLU A 57 -7.77 17.63 -3.61
C GLU A 57 -6.88 17.96 -4.81
N ASP A 58 -5.70 17.37 -4.88
CA ASP A 58 -4.74 17.61 -5.96
C ASP A 58 -5.19 17.01 -7.29
N LEU A 59 -6.04 15.98 -7.23
CA LEU A 59 -6.64 15.39 -8.42
C LEU A 59 -7.54 16.38 -9.19
N ASN A 60 -7.99 17.46 -8.57
CA ASN A 60 -8.71 18.52 -9.26
C ASN A 60 -7.84 19.27 -10.28
N ALA A 61 -6.51 19.19 -10.16
CA ALA A 61 -5.60 19.75 -11.15
C ALA A 61 -5.50 18.87 -12.41
N CYS A 62 -5.81 17.58 -12.32
CA CYS A 62 -5.69 16.64 -13.43
C CYS A 62 -6.76 16.91 -14.48
N GLN A 63 -6.36 17.37 -15.66
CA GLN A 63 -7.28 17.69 -16.77
C GLN A 63 -7.44 16.54 -17.77
N ASN A 64 -6.44 15.65 -17.84
CA ASN A 64 -6.35 14.62 -18.86
C ASN A 64 -6.21 13.20 -18.27
N LEU A 65 -6.37 13.05 -16.94
CA LEU A 65 -6.15 11.78 -16.27
C LEU A 65 -7.08 10.69 -16.81
N ARG A 66 -6.51 9.59 -17.24
CA ARG A 66 -7.20 8.42 -17.77
C ARG A 66 -7.08 7.20 -16.86
N TRP A 67 -5.97 7.09 -16.14
CA TRP A 67 -5.70 5.96 -15.26
C TRP A 67 -4.82 6.35 -14.09
N MET A 68 -5.19 5.87 -12.90
CA MET A 68 -4.41 6.04 -11.69
C MET A 68 -4.24 4.68 -11.00
N GLN A 69 -3.00 4.37 -10.62
CA GLN A 69 -2.66 3.26 -9.75
C GLN A 69 -2.21 3.79 -8.39
N THR A 70 -2.98 3.53 -7.34
CA THR A 70 -2.56 3.81 -5.94
C THR A 70 -1.76 2.65 -5.37
N THR A 71 -0.94 2.91 -4.35
CA THR A 71 -0.23 1.88 -3.59
C THR A 71 -1.07 1.28 -2.45
N TRP A 72 -2.23 1.85 -2.18
CA TRP A 72 -3.14 1.38 -1.13
C TRP A 72 -4.15 0.36 -1.66
N SER A 73 -4.55 -0.57 -0.81
CA SER A 73 -5.73 -1.42 -1.09
C SER A 73 -7.03 -0.64 -0.87
N GLY A 74 -7.06 0.26 0.13
CA GLY A 74 -8.20 1.11 0.40
C GLY A 74 -8.19 2.37 -0.46
N VAL A 75 -9.26 2.62 -1.21
CA VAL A 75 -9.38 3.75 -2.15
C VAL A 75 -10.52 4.71 -1.83
N ARG A 76 -11.10 4.59 -0.64
CA ARG A 76 -12.30 5.35 -0.24
C ARG A 76 -12.15 6.86 -0.44
N GLN A 77 -10.96 7.40 -0.18
CA GLN A 77 -10.66 8.82 -0.33
C GLN A 77 -10.75 9.32 -1.77
N TYR A 78 -10.57 8.42 -2.75
CA TYR A 78 -10.53 8.78 -4.17
C TYR A 78 -11.86 8.58 -4.91
N VAL A 79 -12.75 7.68 -4.44
CA VAL A 79 -13.96 7.30 -5.18
C VAL A 79 -14.94 8.45 -5.42
N THR A 80 -14.82 9.53 -4.67
CA THR A 80 -15.65 10.73 -4.83
C THR A 80 -15.01 11.82 -5.67
N CYS A 81 -13.73 11.68 -6.05
CA CYS A 81 -13.02 12.66 -6.86
C CYS A 81 -13.64 12.76 -8.26
N GLU A 82 -13.76 13.99 -8.77
CA GLU A 82 -14.47 14.28 -10.02
C GLU A 82 -13.84 13.59 -11.23
N VAL A 83 -12.51 13.47 -11.27
CA VAL A 83 -11.80 12.81 -12.38
C VAL A 83 -12.25 11.37 -12.61
N PHE A 84 -12.62 10.63 -11.56
CA PHE A 84 -13.11 9.27 -11.68
C PHE A 84 -14.58 9.21 -12.11
N ARG A 85 -15.38 10.21 -11.71
CA ARG A 85 -16.76 10.38 -12.22
C ARG A 85 -16.78 10.72 -13.71
N GLN A 86 -15.76 11.42 -14.19
CA GLN A 86 -15.58 11.77 -15.60
C GLN A 86 -15.01 10.62 -16.46
N GLY A 87 -14.69 9.49 -15.85
CA GLY A 87 -14.33 8.26 -16.57
C GLY A 87 -12.87 7.85 -16.46
N ALA A 88 -12.04 8.52 -15.64
CA ALA A 88 -10.71 8.00 -15.32
C ALA A 88 -10.83 6.67 -14.55
N VAL A 89 -9.91 5.74 -14.79
CA VAL A 89 -9.89 4.43 -14.14
C VAL A 89 -9.01 4.50 -12.88
N LEU A 90 -9.56 4.09 -11.74
CA LEU A 90 -8.81 3.94 -10.49
C LEU A 90 -8.51 2.47 -10.24
N CYS A 91 -7.24 2.12 -10.11
CA CYS A 91 -6.76 0.81 -9.70
C CYS A 91 -6.07 0.88 -8.33
N ASN A 92 -6.23 -0.18 -7.55
CA ASN A 92 -5.64 -0.31 -6.23
C ASN A 92 -4.66 -1.49 -6.14
N MET A 93 -4.05 -1.72 -4.96
CA MET A 93 -3.09 -2.78 -4.72
C MET A 93 -3.70 -4.01 -4.01
N THR A 94 -5.00 -4.29 -4.21
CA THR A 94 -5.60 -5.54 -3.75
C THR A 94 -4.87 -6.73 -4.37
N GLY A 95 -4.54 -7.74 -3.57
CA GLY A 95 -3.75 -8.90 -3.99
C GLY A 95 -2.24 -8.79 -3.77
N ALA A 96 -1.73 -7.59 -3.44
CA ALA A 96 -0.29 -7.40 -3.26
C ALA A 96 0.20 -7.65 -1.82
N TYR A 97 -0.69 -7.54 -0.84
CA TYR A 97 -0.32 -7.55 0.59
C TYR A 97 -0.77 -8.81 1.34
N GLY A 98 -1.60 -9.66 0.73
CA GLY A 98 -2.21 -10.82 1.36
C GLY A 98 -1.23 -11.67 2.16
N PRO A 99 -0.18 -12.25 1.55
CA PRO A 99 0.77 -13.11 2.26
C PRO A 99 1.50 -12.40 3.41
N ALA A 100 1.99 -11.17 3.18
CA ALA A 100 2.74 -10.43 4.20
C ALA A 100 1.87 -10.08 5.42
N ILE A 101 0.60 -9.73 5.20
CA ILE A 101 -0.33 -9.42 6.29
C ILE A 101 -0.74 -10.70 7.01
N ALA A 102 -1.04 -11.79 6.31
CA ALA A 102 -1.39 -13.08 6.91
C ALA A 102 -0.26 -13.62 7.79
N GLU A 103 0.99 -13.55 7.34
CA GLU A 103 2.16 -13.91 8.15
C GLU A 103 2.26 -13.04 9.42
N HIS A 104 2.04 -11.74 9.29
CA HIS A 104 2.05 -10.83 10.43
C HIS A 104 0.93 -11.14 11.44
N GLU A 105 -0.28 -11.38 10.97
CA GLU A 105 -1.42 -11.78 11.80
C GLU A 105 -1.14 -13.10 12.53
N MET A 106 -0.61 -14.10 11.85
CA MET A 106 -0.21 -15.37 12.46
C MET A 106 0.88 -15.16 13.51
N ALA A 107 1.87 -14.33 13.24
CA ALA A 107 2.92 -14.00 14.22
C ALA A 107 2.34 -13.36 15.48
N MET A 108 1.37 -12.45 15.33
CA MET A 108 0.68 -11.82 16.47
C MET A 108 -0.17 -12.83 17.26
N ILE A 109 -0.90 -13.71 16.59
CA ILE A 109 -1.69 -14.78 17.23
C ILE A 109 -0.76 -15.68 18.07
N LEU A 110 0.35 -16.12 17.48
CA LEU A 110 1.34 -16.96 18.17
C LEU A 110 2.00 -16.20 19.35
N ALA A 111 2.35 -14.94 19.14
CA ALA A 111 2.94 -14.12 20.21
C ALA A 111 2.01 -14.01 21.44
N LEU A 112 0.72 -13.82 21.21
CA LEU A 112 -0.28 -13.76 22.28
C LEU A 112 -0.50 -15.14 22.94
N CYS A 113 -0.62 -16.21 22.16
CA CYS A 113 -0.78 -17.56 22.66
C CYS A 113 0.42 -18.01 23.51
N LYS A 114 1.64 -17.61 23.10
CA LYS A 114 2.90 -17.94 23.79
C LYS A 114 3.34 -16.89 24.80
N ARG A 115 2.51 -15.88 25.07
CA ARG A 115 2.77 -14.83 26.05
C ARG A 115 4.11 -14.09 25.85
N LEU A 116 4.54 -13.93 24.59
CA LEU A 116 5.82 -13.31 24.28
C LEU A 116 5.96 -11.89 24.83
N PRO A 117 4.92 -11.00 24.82
CA PRO A 117 5.00 -9.69 25.43
C PRO A 117 5.29 -9.73 26.95
N GLN A 118 4.72 -10.69 27.67
CA GLN A 118 4.96 -10.86 29.11
C GLN A 118 6.38 -11.37 29.36
N TYR A 119 6.86 -12.32 28.56
CA TYR A 119 8.24 -12.81 28.67
C TYR A 119 9.25 -11.71 28.33
N GLN A 120 9.00 -10.89 27.32
CA GLN A 120 9.82 -9.73 27.02
C GLN A 120 9.92 -8.75 28.21
N ASN A 121 8.78 -8.49 28.87
CA ASN A 121 8.77 -7.65 30.08
C ASN A 121 9.53 -8.30 31.25
N HIS A 122 9.45 -9.62 31.41
CA HIS A 122 10.28 -10.32 32.42
C HIS A 122 11.76 -10.23 32.07
N GLN A 123 12.13 -10.46 30.81
CA GLN A 123 13.51 -10.39 30.32
C GLN A 123 14.13 -9.00 30.54
N SER A 124 13.40 -7.93 30.24
CA SER A 124 13.87 -6.55 30.44
C SER A 124 14.16 -6.20 31.90
N ARG A 125 13.56 -6.98 32.83
CA ARG A 125 13.76 -6.86 34.28
C ARG A 125 14.76 -7.89 34.85
N GLY A 126 15.40 -8.69 34.00
CA GLY A 126 16.27 -9.79 34.44
C GLY A 126 15.54 -10.90 35.21
N LEU A 127 14.22 -11.04 35.01
CA LEU A 127 13.41 -12.01 35.73
C LEU A 127 13.29 -13.32 34.96
N TRP A 128 13.80 -14.41 35.51
CA TRP A 128 13.57 -15.77 35.06
C TRP A 128 12.30 -16.32 35.72
N LYS A 129 11.12 -16.00 35.11
CA LYS A 129 9.82 -16.34 35.71
C LYS A 129 8.82 -16.74 34.63
N MET A 130 8.01 -17.79 34.89
CA MET A 130 6.88 -18.15 34.06
C MET A 130 5.86 -16.99 33.96
N ALA A 131 5.37 -16.73 32.76
CA ALA A 131 4.32 -15.75 32.49
C ALA A 131 2.90 -16.35 32.56
N GLY A 132 2.79 -17.60 33.01
CA GLY A 132 1.56 -18.38 33.05
C GLY A 132 1.56 -19.52 32.03
N PHE A 133 0.44 -20.24 31.90
CA PHE A 133 0.33 -21.35 30.95
C PHE A 133 0.18 -20.82 29.52
N ASP A 134 0.92 -21.42 28.61
CA ASP A 134 0.81 -21.17 27.18
C ASP A 134 -0.43 -21.84 26.59
N LYS A 135 -0.95 -21.26 25.53
CA LYS A 135 -1.99 -21.89 24.73
C LYS A 135 -1.38 -22.44 23.44
N THR A 136 -1.79 -23.66 23.05
CA THR A 136 -1.46 -24.26 21.76
C THR A 136 -2.58 -23.94 20.77
N LEU A 137 -2.26 -23.73 19.50
CA LEU A 137 -3.24 -23.52 18.45
C LEU A 137 -3.85 -24.84 17.97
N GLU A 138 -3.16 -25.95 18.14
CA GLU A 138 -3.66 -27.29 17.81
C GLU A 138 -5.03 -27.53 18.44
N GLY A 139 -6.01 -27.93 17.64
CA GLY A 139 -7.37 -28.14 18.07
C GLY A 139 -8.17 -26.87 18.40
N SER A 140 -7.60 -25.67 18.18
CA SER A 140 -8.30 -24.40 18.36
C SER A 140 -9.15 -24.07 17.14
N THR A 141 -10.22 -23.29 17.36
CA THR A 141 -11.02 -22.71 16.27
C THR A 141 -10.68 -21.25 16.13
N VAL A 142 -10.38 -20.80 14.92
CA VAL A 142 -10.16 -19.40 14.54
C VAL A 142 -11.34 -18.94 13.69
N LEU A 143 -11.95 -17.82 14.07
CA LEU A 143 -13.00 -17.19 13.28
C LEU A 143 -12.38 -16.03 12.48
N ILE A 144 -12.46 -16.12 11.16
CA ILE A 144 -11.99 -15.06 10.26
C ILE A 144 -13.20 -14.25 9.80
N LEU A 145 -13.22 -12.95 10.11
CA LEU A 145 -14.29 -12.04 9.69
C LEU A 145 -13.87 -11.34 8.39
N GLY A 146 -14.34 -11.88 7.27
CA GLY A 146 -14.03 -11.42 5.91
C GLY A 146 -13.17 -12.42 5.14
N ALA A 147 -13.70 -12.94 4.04
CA ALA A 147 -13.04 -13.89 3.14
C ALA A 147 -12.57 -13.19 1.85
N GLY A 148 -11.93 -12.03 1.99
CA GLY A 148 -11.23 -11.33 0.92
C GLY A 148 -9.80 -11.86 0.75
N ASP A 149 -8.96 -11.11 0.04
CA ASP A 149 -7.56 -11.42 -0.23
C ASP A 149 -6.80 -11.86 1.05
N ILE A 150 -6.75 -10.99 2.07
CA ILE A 150 -6.04 -11.27 3.33
C ILE A 150 -6.67 -12.43 4.10
N GLY A 151 -7.99 -12.45 4.22
CA GLY A 151 -8.68 -13.49 4.99
C GLY A 151 -8.54 -14.89 4.37
N CYS A 152 -8.45 -14.99 3.05
CA CYS A 152 -8.18 -16.25 2.35
C CYS A 152 -6.72 -16.70 2.51
N GLU A 153 -5.77 -15.77 2.55
CA GLU A 153 -4.37 -16.10 2.80
C GLU A 153 -4.12 -16.57 4.23
N LEU A 154 -4.89 -16.04 5.20
CA LEU A 154 -4.77 -16.44 6.60
C LEU A 154 -5.40 -17.81 6.87
N ALA A 155 -6.38 -18.25 6.08
CA ALA A 155 -7.15 -19.48 6.28
C ALA A 155 -6.39 -20.74 5.84
#